data_507c1335d1e47a9ad03a290ab1c44718
#
_entry.id   507c1335d1e47a9ad03a290ab1c44718
#
_cell.length_a   1.000
_cell.length_b   1.000
_cell.length_c   1.000
_cell.angle_alpha   90.00
_cell.angle_beta   90.00
_cell.angle_gamma   90.00
#
_symmetry.space_group_name_H-M   'P 1'
#
loop_
_entity.id
_entity.type
_entity.pdbx_description
1 polymer ?
#
loop_
_entity_poly.entity_id
_entity_poly.type
_entity_poly.pdbx_seq_one_letter_code
_entity_poly.pdbx_strand_id
1 'polypeptide(L)'
;MSNICIISANSLENENASRNRVLSFVNSFLAAGHQVKLISMDDEKFQLLEHENFSHFKIPFVDTKISSFIKRAFLEMKIASLALNKANELNCEVNLITIPSMFLLHLSFLLKSGKTKILDIRDLSWEYLDTKSLVNRIAKRVFTQSALVNLKKFDLISVTNDHEFDYISKYISNKELIVKVPNGVSLSVFEKLSHVQQNHSNQFTVTYIGNVGLAQDLSTLIEASKLLPHVQFNIVGAGTDFERINTLVDSDQQNLNFWGRRQFNELLEIYNQSDILYAQLTPEFATAMPSKLYEYLSTGKYVLYGGVGVAGKTLENFQNVSLIAPCNIQALRNEIQQIQESGKYQQLCLENREKIKAEYLRDVTVEKLISMI
;
A
#
# COMPACT_ATOMS: atom_id res chain seq x y z
N MET A 1 20.66 7.49 21.20
CA MET A 1 19.36 6.92 21.63
C MET A 1 18.39 8.08 21.80
N SER A 2 17.36 8.17 20.96
CA SER A 2 16.37 9.27 20.99
C SER A 2 14.98 8.71 21.26
N ASN A 3 14.08 9.58 21.76
CA ASN A 3 12.68 9.24 21.92
C ASN A 3 11.91 9.62 20.65
N ILE A 4 11.34 8.63 19.99
CA ILE A 4 10.60 8.77 18.74
C ILE A 4 9.09 8.61 19.00
N CYS A 5 8.27 9.53 18.52
CA CYS A 5 6.83 9.40 18.52
C CYS A 5 6.33 9.17 17.08
N ILE A 6 5.67 8.06 16.82
CA ILE A 6 5.00 7.77 15.55
C ILE A 6 3.52 8.03 15.74
N ILE A 7 2.94 8.88 14.88
CA ILE A 7 1.57 9.36 15.00
C ILE A 7 0.77 8.86 13.79
N SER A 8 -0.17 7.96 14.05
CA SER A 8 -1.15 7.45 13.07
C SER A 8 -2.56 7.71 13.60
N ALA A 9 -3.46 8.19 12.77
CA ALA A 9 -4.88 8.33 13.12
C ALA A 9 -5.74 7.16 12.58
N ASN A 10 -5.10 6.04 12.21
CA ASN A 10 -5.77 4.84 11.72
C ASN A 10 -5.69 3.73 12.78
N SER A 11 -6.65 2.80 12.73
CA SER A 11 -6.55 1.53 13.45
C SER A 11 -5.52 0.62 12.80
N LEU A 12 -4.75 -0.07 13.62
CA LEU A 12 -3.71 -1.03 13.23
C LEU A 12 -4.10 -2.49 13.56
N GLU A 13 -5.31 -2.74 14.01
CA GLU A 13 -5.80 -4.08 14.35
C GLU A 13 -5.84 -5.01 13.13
N ASN A 14 -6.29 -4.48 12.00
CA ASN A 14 -6.38 -5.25 10.78
C ASN A 14 -5.05 -5.24 10.01
N GLU A 15 -4.65 -6.40 9.50
CA GLU A 15 -3.50 -6.51 8.60
C GLU A 15 -3.81 -5.83 7.27
N ASN A 16 -3.13 -4.72 7.03
CA ASN A 16 -3.25 -3.92 5.81
C ASN A 16 -1.95 -3.14 5.54
N ALA A 17 -1.89 -2.46 4.40
CA ALA A 17 -0.72 -1.67 4.02
C ALA A 17 -0.36 -0.56 5.03
N SER A 18 -1.36 0.00 5.76
CA SER A 18 -1.14 1.01 6.79
C SER A 18 -0.39 0.44 7.99
N ARG A 19 -0.88 -0.69 8.53
CA ARG A 19 -0.23 -1.40 9.63
C ARG A 19 1.20 -1.81 9.26
N ASN A 20 1.39 -2.41 8.09
CA ASN A 20 2.70 -2.85 7.63
C ASN A 20 3.69 -1.68 7.52
N ARG A 21 3.23 -0.51 7.09
CA ARG A 21 4.04 0.71 7.03
C ARG A 21 4.46 1.20 8.40
N VAL A 22 3.50 1.33 9.32
CA VAL A 22 3.76 1.76 10.70
C VAL A 22 4.71 0.78 11.39
N LEU A 23 4.46 -0.53 11.26
CA LEU A 23 5.34 -1.57 11.81
C LEU A 23 6.77 -1.48 11.29
N SER A 24 6.98 -1.17 10.00
CA SER A 24 8.33 -0.99 9.47
C SER A 24 9.06 0.17 10.15
N PHE A 25 8.40 1.32 10.34
CA PHE A 25 9.01 2.41 11.10
C PHE A 25 9.30 2.02 12.55
N VAL A 26 8.33 1.41 13.24
CA VAL A 26 8.52 0.95 14.63
C VAL A 26 9.72 0.01 14.72
N ASN A 27 9.75 -1.05 13.90
CA ASN A 27 10.81 -2.04 13.95
C ASN A 27 12.18 -1.47 13.59
N SER A 28 12.27 -0.62 12.57
CA SER A 28 13.54 -0.03 12.16
C SER A 28 14.09 0.96 13.22
N PHE A 29 13.22 1.76 13.85
CA PHE A 29 13.66 2.62 14.95
C PHE A 29 14.10 1.83 16.19
N LEU A 30 13.38 0.74 16.53
CA LEU A 30 13.77 -0.15 17.62
C LEU A 30 15.12 -0.84 17.34
N ALA A 31 15.30 -1.35 16.11
CA ALA A 31 16.56 -1.96 15.67
C ALA A 31 17.74 -0.98 15.71
N ALA A 32 17.49 0.31 15.44
CA ALA A 32 18.47 1.37 15.58
C ALA A 32 18.73 1.80 17.05
N GLY A 33 18.10 1.14 18.04
CA GLY A 33 18.30 1.40 19.47
C GLY A 33 17.55 2.61 20.02
N HIS A 34 16.51 3.10 19.34
CA HIS A 34 15.68 4.19 19.84
C HIS A 34 14.54 3.69 20.74
N GLN A 35 14.00 4.58 21.57
CA GLN A 35 12.72 4.37 22.25
C GLN A 35 11.57 4.82 21.35
N VAL A 36 10.58 3.96 21.12
CA VAL A 36 9.48 4.23 20.21
C VAL A 36 8.15 4.29 20.94
N LYS A 37 7.46 5.40 20.80
CA LYS A 37 6.09 5.62 21.27
C LYS A 37 5.17 5.74 20.07
N LEU A 38 4.22 4.83 19.95
CA LEU A 38 3.22 4.83 18.88
C LEU A 38 1.90 5.38 19.40
N ILE A 39 1.28 6.25 18.62
CA ILE A 39 -0.10 6.71 18.83
C ILE A 39 -0.94 6.21 17.67
N SER A 40 -2.03 5.50 17.96
CA SER A 40 -2.99 5.03 16.94
C SER A 40 -4.41 4.96 17.51
N MET A 41 -5.39 4.72 16.62
CA MET A 41 -6.80 4.59 16.97
C MET A 41 -7.17 3.11 17.08
N ASP A 42 -6.85 2.48 18.22
CA ASP A 42 -7.07 1.06 18.43
C ASP A 42 -7.84 0.79 19.74
N ASP A 43 -8.38 -0.42 19.87
CA ASP A 43 -8.98 -0.90 21.13
C ASP A 43 -7.89 -1.03 22.21
N GLU A 44 -8.25 -0.78 23.46
CA GLU A 44 -7.31 -0.83 24.58
C GLU A 44 -6.67 -2.22 24.75
N LYS A 45 -7.37 -3.28 24.37
CA LYS A 45 -6.89 -4.67 24.47
C LYS A 45 -5.98 -5.08 23.33
N PHE A 46 -5.98 -4.32 22.22
CA PHE A 46 -5.14 -4.64 21.07
C PHE A 46 -3.67 -4.44 21.40
N GLN A 47 -2.84 -5.44 21.15
CA GLN A 47 -1.39 -5.40 21.33
C GLN A 47 -0.70 -5.60 19.99
N LEU A 48 0.04 -4.58 19.55
CA LEU A 48 0.72 -4.59 18.26
C LEU A 48 2.06 -5.34 18.32
N LEU A 49 2.82 -5.10 19.40
CA LEU A 49 4.19 -5.59 19.58
C LEU A 49 4.53 -5.56 21.07
N GLU A 50 5.32 -6.54 21.53
CA GLU A 50 5.98 -6.54 22.85
C GLU A 50 7.47 -6.27 22.68
N HIS A 51 7.95 -5.18 23.26
CA HIS A 51 9.37 -4.82 23.26
C HIS A 51 9.64 -3.81 24.39
N GLU A 52 10.76 -3.94 25.10
CA GLU A 52 11.10 -3.09 26.26
C GLU A 52 11.16 -1.58 25.94
N ASN A 53 11.60 -1.23 24.74
CA ASN A 53 11.72 0.14 24.26
C ASN A 53 10.52 0.61 23.43
N PHE A 54 9.38 -0.12 23.46
CA PHE A 54 8.16 0.22 22.75
C PHE A 54 6.99 0.50 23.70
N SER A 55 6.27 1.57 23.42
CA SER A 55 5.02 1.89 24.12
C SER A 55 3.92 2.29 23.13
N HIS A 56 2.75 1.69 23.27
CA HIS A 56 1.60 1.95 22.40
C HIS A 56 0.53 2.75 23.14
N PHE A 57 0.28 3.98 22.70
CA PHE A 57 -0.73 4.89 23.23
C PHE A 57 -1.94 4.90 22.29
N LYS A 58 -3.05 4.44 22.78
CA LYS A 58 -4.29 4.29 22.03
C LYS A 58 -5.19 5.48 22.22
N ILE A 59 -5.72 5.98 21.11
CA ILE A 59 -6.80 6.98 21.13
C ILE A 59 -8.10 6.19 21.04
N PRO A 60 -9.17 6.60 21.78
CA PRO A 60 -10.43 5.88 21.74
C PRO A 60 -10.91 5.64 20.30
N PHE A 61 -11.18 4.37 20.02
CA PHE A 61 -11.76 3.97 18.74
C PHE A 61 -13.12 4.64 18.56
N VAL A 62 -13.34 5.22 17.40
CA VAL A 62 -14.63 5.77 17.02
C VAL A 62 -15.00 5.17 15.67
N ASP A 63 -16.16 4.52 15.59
CA ASP A 63 -16.66 3.97 14.34
C ASP A 63 -16.84 5.08 13.31
N THR A 64 -16.02 5.02 12.27
CA THR A 64 -16.02 5.98 11.16
C THR A 64 -17.01 5.62 10.04
N LYS A 65 -17.80 4.53 10.18
CA LYS A 65 -18.86 4.14 9.25
C LYS A 65 -20.06 5.09 9.30
N ILE A 66 -19.79 6.39 9.18
CA ILE A 66 -20.80 7.44 9.14
C ILE A 66 -21.06 7.80 7.68
N SER A 67 -22.30 7.69 7.24
CA SER A 67 -22.74 7.99 5.87
C SER A 67 -22.58 9.49 5.50
N SER A 68 -22.64 10.38 6.49
CA SER A 68 -22.49 11.83 6.26
C SER A 68 -21.03 12.24 6.17
N PHE A 69 -20.61 12.73 5.01
CA PHE A 69 -19.26 13.26 4.76
C PHE A 69 -18.83 14.32 5.80
N ILE A 70 -19.71 15.26 6.13
CA ILE A 70 -19.40 16.34 7.10
C ILE A 70 -19.16 15.77 8.49
N LYS A 71 -20.03 14.88 8.97
CA LYS A 71 -19.87 14.26 10.28
C LYS A 71 -18.58 13.43 10.37
N ARG A 72 -18.26 12.70 9.29
CA ARG A 72 -17.01 11.96 9.18
C ARG A 72 -15.80 12.89 9.24
N ALA A 73 -15.80 14.00 8.49
CA ALA A 73 -14.71 14.97 8.50
C ALA A 73 -14.48 15.58 9.90
N PHE A 74 -15.54 15.94 10.62
CA PHE A 74 -15.44 16.43 12.02
C PHE A 74 -14.85 15.37 12.95
N LEU A 75 -15.23 14.11 12.77
CA LEU A 75 -14.72 13.02 13.59
C LEU A 75 -13.22 12.79 13.32
N GLU A 76 -12.81 12.69 12.06
CA GLU A 76 -11.40 12.55 11.68
C GLU A 76 -10.55 13.73 12.17
N MET A 77 -11.10 14.95 12.13
CA MET A 77 -10.44 16.14 12.68
C MET A 77 -10.27 16.05 14.20
N LYS A 78 -11.29 15.54 14.93
CA LYS A 78 -11.21 15.32 16.37
C LYS A 78 -10.15 14.27 16.71
N ILE A 79 -10.11 13.16 15.99
CA ILE A 79 -9.11 12.09 16.18
C ILE A 79 -7.70 12.63 15.95
N ALA A 80 -7.48 13.34 14.83
CA ALA A 80 -6.19 13.95 14.53
C ALA A 80 -5.75 14.95 15.62
N SER A 81 -6.67 15.77 16.14
CA SER A 81 -6.40 16.70 17.24
C SER A 81 -6.01 15.98 18.54
N LEU A 82 -6.70 14.90 18.89
CA LEU A 82 -6.38 14.07 20.06
C LEU A 82 -4.99 13.44 19.93
N ALA A 83 -4.66 12.90 18.74
CA ALA A 83 -3.35 12.30 18.47
C ALA A 83 -2.22 13.30 18.62
N LEU A 84 -2.37 14.49 18.04
CA LEU A 84 -1.36 15.55 18.11
C LEU A 84 -1.19 16.11 19.53
N ASN A 85 -2.29 16.25 20.28
CA ASN A 85 -2.23 16.65 21.68
C ASN A 85 -1.51 15.58 22.52
N LYS A 86 -1.80 14.30 22.29
CA LYS A 86 -1.11 13.20 22.96
C LYS A 86 0.38 13.18 22.65
N ALA A 87 0.77 13.45 21.40
CA ALA A 87 2.18 13.59 21.03
C ALA A 87 2.89 14.74 21.77
N ASN A 88 2.20 15.87 21.97
CA ASN A 88 2.73 16.98 22.78
C ASN A 88 2.93 16.59 24.26
N GLU A 89 2.02 15.81 24.85
CA GLU A 89 2.16 15.29 26.22
C GLU A 89 3.36 14.35 26.35
N LEU A 90 3.57 13.49 25.33
CA LEU A 90 4.69 12.54 25.31
C LEU A 90 6.05 13.21 25.12
N ASN A 91 6.08 14.41 24.57
CA ASN A 91 7.23 15.31 24.39
C ASN A 91 8.49 14.58 23.87
N CYS A 92 8.35 13.84 22.77
CA CYS A 92 9.46 13.13 22.15
C CYS A 92 10.37 14.08 21.36
N GLU A 93 11.63 13.68 21.14
CA GLU A 93 12.61 14.47 20.37
C GLU A 93 12.25 14.48 18.88
N VAL A 94 11.79 13.34 18.36
CA VAL A 94 11.41 13.17 16.97
C VAL A 94 9.92 12.79 16.90
N ASN A 95 9.18 13.48 16.05
CA ASN A 95 7.78 13.16 15.78
C ASN A 95 7.59 12.82 14.30
N LEU A 96 7.17 11.59 14.01
CA LEU A 96 6.83 11.12 12.68
C LEU A 96 5.30 11.02 12.53
N ILE A 97 4.73 11.84 11.65
CA ILE A 97 3.32 11.78 11.27
C ILE A 97 3.20 10.95 9.99
N THR A 98 2.37 9.90 9.99
CA THR A 98 2.04 9.14 8.77
C THR A 98 0.62 9.43 8.31
N ILE A 99 0.48 9.79 7.03
CA ILE A 99 -0.81 10.01 6.38
C ILE A 99 -1.10 8.89 5.36
N PRO A 100 -2.37 8.53 5.10
CA PRO A 100 -3.39 9.41 4.53
C PRO A 100 -4.46 9.96 5.48
N SER A 101 -4.33 9.91 6.79
CA SER A 101 -5.25 10.71 7.59
C SER A 101 -5.04 12.19 7.31
N MET A 102 -5.85 12.73 6.41
CA MET A 102 -5.70 14.07 5.83
C MET A 102 -5.59 15.14 6.93
N PHE A 103 -6.38 15.03 7.99
CA PHE A 103 -6.40 16.03 9.06
C PHE A 103 -5.14 16.03 9.93
N LEU A 104 -4.35 14.96 9.98
CA LEU A 104 -3.05 15.00 10.66
C LEU A 104 -2.10 16.03 10.04
N LEU A 105 -2.06 16.12 8.70
CA LEU A 105 -1.28 17.13 8.00
C LEU A 105 -1.85 18.52 8.23
N HIS A 106 -3.16 18.70 8.05
CA HIS A 106 -3.79 20.02 8.13
C HIS A 106 -3.77 20.62 9.54
N LEU A 107 -3.79 19.78 10.57
CA LEU A 107 -3.70 20.17 11.98
C LEU A 107 -2.28 20.06 12.55
N SER A 108 -1.28 19.73 11.74
CA SER A 108 0.11 19.55 12.21
C SER A 108 0.71 20.79 12.89
N PHE A 109 0.13 21.97 12.67
CA PHE A 109 0.48 23.19 13.41
C PHE A 109 0.20 23.10 14.92
N LEU A 110 -0.65 22.16 15.36
CA LEU A 110 -0.89 21.86 16.78
C LEU A 110 0.25 21.07 17.42
N LEU A 111 1.12 20.42 16.63
CA LEU A 111 2.27 19.70 17.13
C LEU A 111 3.39 20.68 17.52
N LYS A 112 3.51 20.92 18.81
CA LYS A 112 4.48 21.85 19.40
C LYS A 112 5.75 21.18 19.88
N SER A 113 5.66 19.89 20.28
CA SER A 113 6.78 19.09 20.77
C SER A 113 7.71 18.63 19.63
N GLY A 114 8.90 18.20 19.98
CA GLY A 114 9.90 17.63 19.09
C GLY A 114 10.84 18.64 18.46
N LYS A 115 12.10 18.26 18.39
CA LYS A 115 13.15 19.00 17.68
C LYS A 115 13.09 18.72 16.18
N THR A 116 12.76 17.45 15.83
CA THR A 116 12.66 16.99 14.44
C THR A 116 11.23 16.52 14.15
N LYS A 117 10.67 17.00 13.07
CA LYS A 117 9.31 16.63 12.58
C LYS A 117 9.43 15.99 11.22
N ILE A 118 8.91 14.77 11.12
CA ILE A 118 8.94 13.97 9.90
C ILE A 118 7.51 13.77 9.43
N LEU A 119 7.27 13.94 8.13
CA LEU A 119 6.00 13.63 7.49
C LEU A 119 6.18 12.44 6.54
N ASP A 120 5.44 11.39 6.77
CA ASP A 120 5.35 10.24 5.87
C ASP A 120 4.09 10.36 5.01
N ILE A 121 4.29 10.63 3.73
CA ILE A 121 3.24 10.78 2.72
C ILE A 121 3.11 9.46 1.97
N ARG A 122 1.94 8.83 2.05
CA ARG A 122 1.63 7.60 1.32
C ARG A 122 0.70 7.85 0.15
N ASP A 123 -0.07 8.92 0.23
CA ASP A 123 -1.01 9.37 -0.77
C ASP A 123 -1.19 10.89 -0.68
N LEU A 124 -1.32 11.55 -1.83
CA LEU A 124 -1.66 12.98 -1.91
C LEU A 124 -3.18 13.17 -1.72
N SER A 125 -3.68 12.81 -0.54
CA SER A 125 -5.12 12.71 -0.26
C SER A 125 -5.91 14.00 -0.55
N TRP A 126 -5.28 15.17 -0.47
CA TRP A 126 -5.88 16.45 -0.83
C TRP A 126 -6.08 16.63 -2.34
N GLU A 127 -5.36 15.87 -3.19
CA GLU A 127 -5.52 15.90 -4.63
C GLU A 127 -6.70 15.03 -5.12
N TYR A 128 -7.12 14.03 -4.33
CA TYR A 128 -8.20 13.10 -4.71
C TYR A 128 -9.61 13.65 -4.49
N LEU A 129 -9.74 14.87 -3.92
CA LEU A 129 -11.05 15.48 -3.74
C LEU A 129 -11.72 15.71 -5.10
N ASP A 130 -12.93 15.17 -5.25
CA ASP A 130 -13.76 15.36 -6.45
C ASP A 130 -14.04 16.84 -6.70
N THR A 131 -13.98 17.26 -7.95
CA THR A 131 -14.19 18.66 -8.38
C THR A 131 -15.51 18.89 -9.12
N LYS A 132 -16.43 17.91 -9.09
CA LYS A 132 -17.72 18.00 -9.80
C LYS A 132 -18.62 19.12 -9.26
N SER A 133 -18.57 19.40 -7.95
CA SER A 133 -19.35 20.49 -7.34
C SER A 133 -18.48 21.72 -7.05
N LEU A 134 -19.11 22.91 -6.98
CA LEU A 134 -18.43 24.15 -6.61
C LEU A 134 -17.86 24.07 -5.19
N VAL A 135 -18.61 23.47 -4.27
CA VAL A 135 -18.20 23.26 -2.87
C VAL A 135 -16.95 22.40 -2.81
N ASN A 136 -16.92 21.29 -3.54
CA ASN A 136 -15.76 20.39 -3.58
C ASN A 136 -14.53 21.09 -4.20
N ARG A 137 -14.70 21.91 -5.22
CA ARG A 137 -13.61 22.71 -5.81
C ARG A 137 -12.99 23.68 -4.81
N ILE A 138 -13.85 24.38 -4.03
CA ILE A 138 -13.39 25.30 -2.99
C ILE A 138 -12.68 24.48 -1.88
N ALA A 139 -13.28 23.38 -1.42
CA ALA A 139 -12.68 22.50 -0.42
C ALA A 139 -11.31 21.99 -0.87
N LYS A 140 -11.20 21.46 -2.10
CA LYS A 140 -9.92 21.03 -2.67
C LYS A 140 -8.88 22.16 -2.63
N ARG A 141 -9.24 23.36 -3.06
CA ARG A 141 -8.32 24.50 -3.05
C ARG A 141 -7.86 24.86 -1.64
N VAL A 142 -8.76 24.86 -0.66
CA VAL A 142 -8.44 25.14 0.75
C VAL A 142 -7.51 24.04 1.31
N PHE A 143 -7.83 22.77 1.09
CA PHE A 143 -7.00 21.66 1.57
C PHE A 143 -5.62 21.65 0.89
N THR A 144 -5.55 21.89 -0.42
CA THR A 144 -4.25 22.00 -1.12
C THR A 144 -3.41 23.13 -0.53
N GLN A 145 -3.95 24.33 -0.34
CA GLN A 145 -3.21 25.45 0.25
C GLN A 145 -2.78 25.16 1.68
N SER A 146 -3.66 24.57 2.50
CA SER A 146 -3.33 24.16 3.86
C SER A 146 -2.20 23.10 3.88
N ALA A 147 -2.25 22.10 2.98
CA ALA A 147 -1.20 21.11 2.85
C ALA A 147 0.14 21.78 2.53
N LEU A 148 0.19 22.63 1.50
CA LEU A 148 1.42 23.31 1.05
C LEU A 148 2.04 24.20 2.14
N VAL A 149 1.22 24.86 2.96
CA VAL A 149 1.71 25.67 4.09
C VAL A 149 2.29 24.78 5.19
N ASN A 150 1.60 23.65 5.48
CA ASN A 150 2.03 22.75 6.55
C ASN A 150 3.24 21.87 6.16
N LEU A 151 3.39 21.49 4.89
CA LEU A 151 4.56 20.75 4.40
C LEU A 151 5.88 21.45 4.77
N LYS A 152 5.93 22.77 4.72
CA LYS A 152 7.12 23.55 5.04
C LYS A 152 7.52 23.56 6.52
N LYS A 153 6.72 22.94 7.39
CA LYS A 153 6.98 22.85 8.85
C LYS A 153 7.68 21.54 9.23
N PHE A 154 7.90 20.65 8.26
CA PHE A 154 8.58 19.39 8.47
C PHE A 154 10.03 19.48 8.06
N ASP A 155 10.89 18.89 8.88
CA ASP A 155 12.34 18.83 8.66
C ASP A 155 12.70 17.75 7.64
N LEU A 156 11.92 16.66 7.58
CA LEU A 156 12.05 15.57 6.61
C LEU A 156 10.67 15.15 6.10
N ILE A 157 10.60 14.77 4.84
CA ILE A 157 9.39 14.25 4.21
C ILE A 157 9.72 12.92 3.54
N SER A 158 9.02 11.85 3.89
CA SER A 158 9.09 10.60 3.13
C SER A 158 7.90 10.48 2.18
N VAL A 159 8.17 9.96 0.99
CA VAL A 159 7.20 9.72 -0.08
C VAL A 159 7.34 8.28 -0.59
N THR A 160 6.29 7.72 -1.18
CA THR A 160 6.31 6.30 -1.58
C THR A 160 6.74 6.05 -3.03
N ASN A 161 6.66 7.06 -3.88
CA ASN A 161 6.92 6.92 -5.32
C ASN A 161 7.40 8.24 -5.97
N ASP A 162 7.80 8.16 -7.23
CA ASP A 162 8.31 9.31 -7.98
C ASP A 162 7.23 10.38 -8.25
N HIS A 163 5.96 9.99 -8.41
CA HIS A 163 4.88 10.96 -8.61
C HIS A 163 4.71 11.89 -7.38
N GLU A 164 4.74 11.32 -6.19
CA GLU A 164 4.69 12.09 -4.93
C GLU A 164 5.96 12.93 -4.76
N PHE A 165 7.13 12.35 -5.04
CA PHE A 165 8.40 13.07 -5.01
C PHE A 165 8.39 14.29 -5.93
N ASP A 166 7.96 14.13 -7.18
CA ASP A 166 7.90 15.21 -8.17
C ASP A 166 6.87 16.26 -7.78
N TYR A 167 5.73 15.83 -7.21
CA TYR A 167 4.72 16.77 -6.72
C TYR A 167 5.26 17.63 -5.56
N ILE A 168 5.80 17.00 -4.53
CA ILE A 168 6.30 17.68 -3.33
C ILE A 168 7.51 18.55 -3.65
N SER A 169 8.41 18.12 -4.54
CA SER A 169 9.60 18.85 -4.99
C SER A 169 9.30 20.20 -5.63
N LYS A 170 8.08 20.43 -6.10
CA LYS A 170 7.64 21.74 -6.62
C LYS A 170 7.47 22.78 -5.52
N TYR A 171 7.26 22.35 -4.28
CA TYR A 171 6.90 23.22 -3.15
C TYR A 171 7.94 23.25 -2.03
N ILE A 172 8.85 22.30 -2.01
CA ILE A 172 9.98 22.22 -1.06
C ILE A 172 11.25 22.55 -1.80
N SER A 173 11.91 23.63 -1.41
CA SER A 173 13.11 24.15 -2.09
C SER A 173 14.31 23.23 -1.95
N ASN A 174 14.52 22.64 -0.75
CA ASN A 174 15.57 21.68 -0.51
C ASN A 174 15.05 20.25 -0.74
N LYS A 175 15.37 19.67 -1.89
CA LYS A 175 14.96 18.32 -2.27
C LYS A 175 15.64 17.22 -1.45
N GLU A 176 16.75 17.51 -0.78
CA GLU A 176 17.44 16.55 0.09
C GLU A 176 16.60 16.21 1.32
N LEU A 177 15.62 17.07 1.67
CA LEU A 177 14.66 16.81 2.75
C LEU A 177 13.54 15.83 2.33
N ILE A 178 13.50 15.39 1.06
CA ILE A 178 12.50 14.46 0.55
C ILE A 178 13.16 13.11 0.29
N VAL A 179 12.74 12.09 1.02
CA VAL A 179 13.28 10.72 0.95
C VAL A 179 12.25 9.78 0.35
N LYS A 180 12.64 9.01 -0.67
CA LYS A 180 11.76 7.94 -1.19
C LYS A 180 11.85 6.72 -0.28
N VAL A 181 10.73 6.37 0.33
CA VAL A 181 10.55 5.17 1.15
C VAL A 181 9.36 4.41 0.56
N PRO A 182 9.58 3.57 -0.47
CA PRO A 182 8.52 2.82 -1.14
C PRO A 182 7.70 1.94 -0.19
N ASN A 183 6.47 1.63 -0.57
CA ASN A 183 5.66 0.69 0.21
C ASN A 183 6.26 -0.73 0.23
N GLY A 184 6.99 -1.14 -0.78
CA GLY A 184 7.84 -2.32 -0.84
C GLY A 184 7.35 -3.56 -0.07
N VAL A 185 8.30 -4.45 0.22
CA VAL A 185 8.08 -5.61 1.10
C VAL A 185 9.00 -5.54 2.32
N SER A 186 8.60 -6.16 3.44
CA SER A 186 9.52 -6.36 4.57
C SER A 186 10.54 -7.44 4.24
N LEU A 187 11.71 -7.39 4.87
CA LEU A 187 12.75 -8.40 4.69
C LEU A 187 12.22 -9.81 4.96
N SER A 188 11.47 -9.99 6.05
CA SER A 188 10.91 -11.30 6.42
C SER A 188 9.90 -11.86 5.41
N VAL A 189 9.12 -11.00 4.75
CA VAL A 189 8.19 -11.40 3.68
C VAL A 189 8.99 -11.71 2.40
N PHE A 190 9.96 -10.87 2.06
CA PHE A 190 10.83 -11.08 0.91
C PHE A 190 11.58 -12.42 0.98
N GLU A 191 12.19 -12.73 2.12
CA GLU A 191 12.90 -14.00 2.33
C GLU A 191 12.02 -15.21 2.05
N LYS A 192 10.78 -15.21 2.55
CA LYS A 192 9.83 -16.29 2.28
C LYS A 192 9.42 -16.35 0.81
N LEU A 193 9.12 -15.20 0.18
CA LEU A 193 8.71 -15.13 -1.23
C LEU A 193 9.86 -15.49 -2.19
N SER A 194 11.10 -15.23 -1.82
CA SER A 194 12.27 -15.59 -2.61
C SER A 194 12.48 -17.12 -2.74
N HIS A 195 11.85 -17.91 -1.87
CA HIS A 195 11.85 -19.39 -1.95
C HIS A 195 10.71 -19.96 -2.81
N VAL A 196 9.83 -19.11 -3.33
CA VAL A 196 8.77 -19.56 -4.27
C VAL A 196 9.40 -20.22 -5.50
N GLN A 197 8.90 -21.40 -5.83
CA GLN A 197 9.37 -22.24 -6.92
C GLN A 197 8.48 -22.09 -8.16
N GLN A 198 8.99 -22.57 -9.29
CA GLN A 198 8.21 -22.65 -10.52
C GLN A 198 7.06 -23.65 -10.37
N ASN A 199 5.93 -23.38 -11.02
CA ASN A 199 4.84 -24.34 -11.13
C ASN A 199 5.29 -25.51 -12.02
N HIS A 200 5.22 -26.71 -11.47
CA HIS A 200 5.55 -27.95 -12.19
C HIS A 200 4.32 -28.76 -12.57
N SER A 201 3.10 -28.22 -12.32
CA SER A 201 1.87 -28.89 -12.76
C SER A 201 1.67 -28.72 -14.26
N ASN A 202 0.87 -29.61 -14.85
CA ASN A 202 0.48 -29.47 -16.27
C ASN A 202 -0.63 -28.45 -16.46
N GLN A 203 -1.14 -27.86 -15.38
CA GLN A 203 -2.24 -26.89 -15.42
C GLN A 203 -1.68 -25.47 -15.40
N PHE A 204 -1.84 -24.76 -16.51
CA PHE A 204 -1.46 -23.35 -16.58
C PHE A 204 -2.41 -22.49 -15.74
N THR A 205 -1.87 -21.74 -14.80
CA THR A 205 -2.61 -21.09 -13.72
C THR A 205 -2.33 -19.59 -13.64
N VAL A 206 -3.38 -18.78 -13.69
CA VAL A 206 -3.38 -17.33 -13.47
C VAL A 206 -3.98 -17.02 -12.12
N THR A 207 -3.25 -16.34 -11.25
CA THR A 207 -3.68 -16.08 -9.87
C THR A 207 -3.71 -14.59 -9.56
N TYR A 208 -4.82 -14.13 -8.99
CA TYR A 208 -4.94 -12.86 -8.30
C TYR A 208 -4.87 -13.07 -6.79
N ILE A 209 -4.03 -12.30 -6.09
CA ILE A 209 -3.94 -12.30 -4.61
C ILE A 209 -4.05 -10.87 -4.11
N GLY A 210 -5.13 -10.52 -3.43
CA GLY A 210 -5.29 -9.15 -2.94
C GLY A 210 -6.68 -8.83 -2.40
N ASN A 211 -6.92 -7.54 -2.21
CA ASN A 211 -8.23 -7.03 -1.83
C ASN A 211 -9.21 -7.15 -3.00
N VAL A 212 -10.39 -7.70 -2.75
CA VAL A 212 -11.47 -7.78 -3.72
C VAL A 212 -12.34 -6.52 -3.60
N GLY A 213 -11.92 -5.46 -4.28
CA GLY A 213 -12.57 -4.14 -4.19
C GLY A 213 -12.84 -3.51 -5.55
N LEU A 214 -13.64 -2.45 -5.55
CA LEU A 214 -14.02 -1.73 -6.78
C LEU A 214 -12.80 -1.17 -7.55
N ALA A 215 -11.74 -0.79 -6.83
CA ALA A 215 -10.51 -0.30 -7.47
C ALA A 215 -9.78 -1.37 -8.29
N GLN A 216 -9.93 -2.64 -7.94
CA GLN A 216 -9.33 -3.77 -8.65
C GLN A 216 -10.19 -4.28 -9.80
N ASP A 217 -11.50 -4.08 -9.73
CA ASP A 217 -12.51 -4.52 -10.70
C ASP A 217 -12.21 -5.89 -11.33
N LEU A 218 -12.28 -6.93 -10.51
CA LEU A 218 -11.97 -8.30 -10.93
C LEU A 218 -13.01 -8.91 -11.92
N SER A 219 -14.04 -8.17 -12.29
CA SER A 219 -14.93 -8.56 -13.39
C SER A 219 -14.15 -8.82 -14.67
N THR A 220 -13.11 -8.03 -14.94
CA THR A 220 -12.22 -8.24 -16.09
C THR A 220 -11.58 -9.63 -16.09
N LEU A 221 -11.11 -10.11 -14.93
CA LEU A 221 -10.48 -11.43 -14.79
C LEU A 221 -11.54 -12.56 -14.97
N ILE A 222 -12.72 -12.39 -14.37
CA ILE A 222 -13.80 -13.38 -14.46
C ILE A 222 -14.27 -13.52 -15.90
N GLU A 223 -14.53 -12.41 -16.59
CA GLU A 223 -14.96 -12.47 -17.99
C GLU A 223 -13.86 -13.02 -18.92
N ALA A 224 -12.59 -12.71 -18.67
CA ALA A 224 -11.47 -13.31 -19.41
C ALA A 224 -11.36 -14.82 -19.18
N SER A 225 -11.63 -15.31 -17.96
CA SER A 225 -11.57 -16.73 -17.63
C SER A 225 -12.60 -17.57 -18.38
N LYS A 226 -13.77 -17.01 -18.70
CA LYS A 226 -14.80 -17.67 -19.53
C LYS A 226 -14.31 -17.90 -20.97
N LEU A 227 -13.43 -17.03 -21.47
CA LEU A 227 -12.86 -17.11 -22.81
C LEU A 227 -11.64 -18.05 -22.88
N LEU A 228 -11.16 -18.55 -21.76
CA LEU A 228 -9.96 -19.40 -21.63
C LEU A 228 -10.26 -20.65 -20.78
N PRO A 229 -11.14 -21.55 -21.21
CA PRO A 229 -11.60 -22.68 -20.39
C PRO A 229 -10.49 -23.69 -20.04
N HIS A 230 -9.37 -23.69 -20.75
CA HIS A 230 -8.20 -24.53 -20.49
C HIS A 230 -7.19 -23.93 -19.51
N VAL A 231 -7.37 -22.67 -19.09
CA VAL A 231 -6.55 -21.97 -18.12
C VAL A 231 -7.24 -21.99 -16.76
N GLN A 232 -6.50 -22.33 -15.71
CA GLN A 232 -7.01 -22.24 -14.34
C GLN A 232 -6.88 -20.83 -13.81
N PHE A 233 -7.93 -20.30 -13.19
CA PHE A 233 -7.93 -18.99 -12.55
C PHE A 233 -8.17 -19.13 -11.06
N ASN A 234 -7.41 -18.36 -10.26
CA ASN A 234 -7.57 -18.30 -8.81
C ASN A 234 -7.75 -16.85 -8.37
N ILE A 235 -8.75 -16.59 -7.54
CA ILE A 235 -8.95 -15.33 -6.85
C ILE A 235 -8.79 -15.59 -5.36
N VAL A 236 -7.73 -15.02 -4.77
CA VAL A 236 -7.38 -15.18 -3.36
C VAL A 236 -7.50 -13.84 -2.66
N GLY A 237 -8.39 -13.76 -1.70
CA GLY A 237 -8.66 -12.54 -0.95
C GLY A 237 -10.11 -12.36 -0.60
N ALA A 238 -10.42 -11.25 0.02
CA ALA A 238 -11.77 -10.83 0.35
C ALA A 238 -11.88 -9.31 0.20
N GLY A 239 -13.08 -8.79 0.14
CA GLY A 239 -13.29 -7.35 0.06
C GLY A 239 -14.75 -6.99 -0.24
N THR A 240 -15.00 -5.71 -0.34
CA THR A 240 -16.37 -5.16 -0.43
C THR A 240 -17.07 -5.45 -1.77
N ASP A 241 -16.30 -5.85 -2.79
CA ASP A 241 -16.83 -6.11 -4.12
C ASP A 241 -17.08 -7.62 -4.38
N PHE A 242 -16.82 -8.46 -3.38
CA PHE A 242 -16.91 -9.92 -3.54
C PHE A 242 -18.30 -10.37 -4.00
N GLU A 243 -19.37 -9.89 -3.37
CA GLU A 243 -20.75 -10.26 -3.73
C GLU A 243 -21.07 -9.93 -5.18
N ARG A 244 -20.67 -8.73 -5.63
CA ARG A 244 -20.89 -8.32 -7.03
C ARG A 244 -20.17 -9.23 -8.01
N ILE A 245 -18.88 -9.48 -7.82
CA ILE A 245 -18.10 -10.29 -8.76
C ILE A 245 -18.52 -11.75 -8.75
N ASN A 246 -18.96 -12.27 -7.61
CA ASN A 246 -19.43 -13.64 -7.49
C ASN A 246 -20.70 -13.89 -8.32
N THR A 247 -21.54 -12.87 -8.54
CA THR A 247 -22.73 -13.00 -9.43
C THR A 247 -22.37 -13.10 -10.91
N LEU A 248 -21.13 -12.79 -11.30
CA LEU A 248 -20.67 -12.85 -12.69
C LEU A 248 -20.19 -14.25 -13.09
N VAL A 249 -20.00 -15.14 -12.13
CA VAL A 249 -19.51 -16.51 -12.40
C VAL A 249 -20.63 -17.37 -12.92
N ASP A 250 -20.41 -18.04 -14.02
CA ASP A 250 -21.38 -18.96 -14.60
C ASP A 250 -21.48 -20.25 -13.76
N SER A 251 -22.68 -20.80 -13.61
CA SER A 251 -22.93 -21.94 -12.72
C SER A 251 -22.18 -23.23 -13.10
N ASP A 252 -21.74 -23.34 -14.34
CA ASP A 252 -20.97 -24.45 -14.89
C ASP A 252 -19.48 -24.14 -15.08
N GLN A 253 -19.03 -22.98 -14.68
CA GLN A 253 -17.64 -22.58 -14.80
C GLN A 253 -16.75 -23.35 -13.81
N GLN A 254 -15.87 -24.20 -14.31
CA GLN A 254 -15.00 -25.06 -13.49
C GLN A 254 -13.56 -24.56 -13.37
N ASN A 255 -13.17 -23.60 -14.21
CA ASN A 255 -11.79 -23.12 -14.28
C ASN A 255 -11.51 -21.86 -13.44
N LEU A 256 -12.40 -21.48 -12.52
CA LEU A 256 -12.25 -20.34 -11.62
C LEU A 256 -12.51 -20.76 -10.18
N ASN A 257 -11.55 -20.50 -9.30
CA ASN A 257 -11.64 -20.76 -7.86
C ASN A 257 -11.59 -19.47 -7.05
N PHE A 258 -12.48 -19.35 -6.08
CA PHE A 258 -12.43 -18.35 -5.02
C PHE A 258 -11.90 -19.00 -3.74
N TRP A 259 -10.72 -18.54 -3.29
CA TRP A 259 -10.06 -19.10 -2.09
C TRP A 259 -10.40 -18.35 -0.81
N GLY A 260 -11.04 -17.18 -0.91
CA GLY A 260 -11.23 -16.29 0.24
C GLY A 260 -9.90 -15.77 0.79
N ARG A 261 -9.94 -15.20 1.98
CA ARG A 261 -8.72 -14.72 2.66
C ARG A 261 -7.90 -15.92 3.15
N ARG A 262 -6.59 -15.89 2.88
CA ARG A 262 -5.63 -16.92 3.29
C ARG A 262 -4.54 -16.33 4.17
N GLN A 263 -3.98 -17.16 5.07
CA GLN A 263 -2.81 -16.78 5.84
C GLN A 263 -1.54 -16.83 4.96
N PHE A 264 -0.51 -16.10 5.36
CA PHE A 264 0.70 -15.94 4.55
C PHE A 264 1.35 -17.27 4.16
N ASN A 265 1.40 -18.24 5.07
CA ASN A 265 2.00 -19.56 4.78
C ASN A 265 1.21 -20.33 3.71
N GLU A 266 -0.11 -20.23 3.68
CA GLU A 266 -0.97 -20.82 2.65
C GLU A 266 -0.75 -20.11 1.29
N LEU A 267 -0.44 -18.80 1.32
CA LEU A 267 -0.15 -18.05 0.10
C LEU A 267 1.12 -18.54 -0.61
N LEU A 268 2.13 -19.04 0.13
CA LEU A 268 3.35 -19.55 -0.49
C LEU A 268 3.08 -20.74 -1.41
N GLU A 269 2.18 -21.64 -0.99
CA GLU A 269 1.76 -22.76 -1.84
C GLU A 269 0.99 -22.29 -3.06
N ILE A 270 0.09 -21.32 -2.90
CA ILE A 270 -0.64 -20.74 -4.02
C ILE A 270 0.31 -20.03 -5.00
N TYR A 271 1.33 -19.31 -4.51
CA TYR A 271 2.36 -18.73 -5.36
C TYR A 271 3.14 -19.82 -6.13
N ASN A 272 3.49 -20.94 -5.50
CA ASN A 272 4.16 -22.05 -6.17
C ASN A 272 3.34 -22.62 -7.33
N GLN A 273 2.02 -22.74 -7.14
CA GLN A 273 1.09 -23.29 -8.14
C GLN A 273 0.69 -22.29 -9.23
N SER A 274 1.13 -21.04 -9.13
CA SER A 274 0.81 -20.00 -10.11
C SER A 274 1.87 -19.91 -11.20
N ASP A 275 1.45 -19.64 -12.43
CA ASP A 275 2.34 -19.32 -13.56
C ASP A 275 2.38 -17.81 -13.79
N ILE A 276 1.22 -17.17 -13.75
CA ILE A 276 1.07 -15.72 -13.87
C ILE A 276 0.43 -15.18 -12.59
N LEU A 277 0.99 -14.10 -12.07
CA LEU A 277 0.39 -13.29 -11.01
C LEU A 277 -0.25 -12.05 -11.63
N TYR A 278 -1.58 -11.99 -11.58
CA TYR A 278 -2.35 -10.90 -12.14
C TYR A 278 -2.68 -9.84 -11.09
N ALA A 279 -2.59 -8.58 -11.49
CA ALA A 279 -3.14 -7.46 -10.72
C ALA A 279 -3.76 -6.43 -11.65
N GLN A 280 -4.73 -5.66 -11.14
CA GLN A 280 -5.36 -4.57 -11.87
C GLN A 280 -5.70 -3.41 -10.95
N LEU A 281 -5.64 -2.19 -11.50
CA LEU A 281 -6.30 -1.02 -10.96
C LEU A 281 -7.07 -0.30 -12.06
N THR A 282 -8.28 0.14 -11.73
CA THR A 282 -9.07 0.97 -12.63
C THR A 282 -8.40 2.32 -12.87
N PRO A 283 -8.68 3.03 -13.98
CA PRO A 283 -8.00 4.27 -14.36
C PRO A 283 -8.05 5.38 -13.29
N GLU A 284 -9.09 5.38 -12.46
CA GLU A 284 -9.26 6.35 -11.37
C GLU A 284 -8.15 6.25 -10.31
N PHE A 285 -7.48 5.09 -10.22
CA PHE A 285 -6.40 4.83 -9.26
C PHE A 285 -5.01 4.85 -9.92
N ALA A 286 -4.84 5.54 -11.04
CA ALA A 286 -3.57 5.61 -11.79
C ALA A 286 -2.39 6.17 -10.98
N THR A 287 -2.64 6.89 -9.90
CA THR A 287 -1.60 7.44 -9.01
C THR A 287 -1.18 6.49 -7.88
N ALA A 288 -1.90 5.37 -7.71
CA ALA A 288 -1.60 4.40 -6.68
C ALA A 288 -0.58 3.35 -7.15
N MET A 289 0.20 2.84 -6.18
CA MET A 289 1.09 1.69 -6.36
C MET A 289 0.66 0.56 -5.42
N PRO A 290 0.01 -0.51 -5.94
CA PRO A 290 -0.40 -1.64 -5.12
C PRO A 290 0.80 -2.34 -4.48
N SER A 291 0.80 -2.48 -3.16
CA SER A 291 1.89 -3.16 -2.44
C SER A 291 2.07 -4.62 -2.85
N LYS A 292 1.01 -5.28 -3.30
CA LYS A 292 1.05 -6.66 -3.81
C LYS A 292 1.94 -6.85 -5.03
N LEU A 293 2.12 -5.84 -5.86
CA LEU A 293 3.03 -5.93 -6.99
C LEU A 293 4.48 -6.17 -6.57
N TYR A 294 4.91 -5.56 -5.46
CA TYR A 294 6.25 -5.81 -4.90
C TYR A 294 6.37 -7.25 -4.37
N GLU A 295 5.31 -7.81 -3.75
CA GLU A 295 5.28 -9.22 -3.35
C GLU A 295 5.35 -10.13 -4.57
N TYR A 296 4.59 -9.86 -5.63
CA TYR A 296 4.63 -10.62 -6.88
C TYR A 296 6.03 -10.65 -7.50
N LEU A 297 6.65 -9.48 -7.63
CA LEU A 297 8.02 -9.36 -8.15
C LEU A 297 9.05 -10.08 -7.28
N SER A 298 8.83 -10.14 -5.95
CA SER A 298 9.68 -10.89 -5.02
C SER A 298 9.63 -12.40 -5.24
N THR A 299 8.55 -12.93 -5.82
CA THR A 299 8.46 -14.35 -6.17
C THR A 299 9.27 -14.73 -7.41
N GLY A 300 9.61 -13.75 -8.26
CA GLY A 300 10.20 -13.96 -9.57
C GLY A 300 9.23 -14.51 -10.62
N LYS A 301 7.96 -14.74 -10.29
CA LYS A 301 6.92 -15.20 -11.23
C LYS A 301 6.62 -14.13 -12.29
N TYR A 302 6.00 -14.56 -13.39
CA TYR A 302 5.51 -13.64 -14.41
C TYR A 302 4.39 -12.76 -13.84
N VAL A 303 4.49 -11.44 -14.05
CA VAL A 303 3.49 -10.48 -13.56
C VAL A 303 2.72 -9.90 -14.74
N LEU A 304 1.41 -9.99 -14.70
CA LEU A 304 0.52 -9.37 -15.67
C LEU A 304 -0.29 -8.27 -14.98
N TYR A 305 -0.11 -7.03 -15.41
CA TYR A 305 -0.74 -5.88 -14.77
C TYR A 305 -1.68 -5.14 -15.73
N GLY A 306 -2.96 -5.09 -15.38
CA GLY A 306 -3.97 -4.26 -16.03
C GLY A 306 -4.03 -2.89 -15.36
N GLY A 307 -3.35 -1.89 -15.92
CA GLY A 307 -3.35 -0.57 -15.32
C GLY A 307 -2.43 0.42 -16.02
N VAL A 308 -2.53 1.67 -15.60
CA VAL A 308 -1.77 2.81 -16.11
C VAL A 308 -1.13 3.60 -14.96
N GLY A 309 -0.38 4.64 -15.29
CA GLY A 309 0.12 5.59 -14.29
C GLY A 309 1.33 5.10 -13.52
N VAL A 310 1.35 5.36 -12.20
CA VAL A 310 2.53 5.12 -11.33
C VAL A 310 2.95 3.66 -11.33
N ALA A 311 2.01 2.73 -11.14
CA ALA A 311 2.32 1.31 -11.09
C ALA A 311 2.85 0.80 -12.44
N GLY A 312 2.24 1.18 -13.56
CA GLY A 312 2.72 0.84 -14.90
C GLY A 312 4.16 1.32 -15.13
N LYS A 313 4.44 2.60 -14.89
CA LYS A 313 5.80 3.17 -15.01
C LYS A 313 6.83 2.48 -14.11
N THR A 314 6.45 2.11 -12.91
CA THR A 314 7.36 1.38 -12.02
C THR A 314 7.67 0.00 -12.58
N LEU A 315 6.66 -0.70 -13.10
CA LEU A 315 6.78 -2.05 -13.64
C LEU A 315 7.57 -2.12 -14.95
N GLU A 316 7.64 -1.04 -15.75
CA GLU A 316 8.50 -0.94 -16.94
C GLU A 316 9.99 -1.21 -16.64
N ASN A 317 10.40 -1.04 -15.39
CA ASN A 317 11.77 -1.30 -14.94
C ASN A 317 12.03 -2.75 -14.52
N PHE A 318 11.07 -3.66 -14.69
CA PHE A 318 11.16 -5.06 -14.29
C PHE A 318 11.02 -5.98 -15.52
N GLN A 319 11.60 -7.16 -15.42
CA GLN A 319 11.52 -8.19 -16.48
C GLN A 319 10.34 -9.15 -16.18
N ASN A 320 9.96 -9.97 -17.17
CA ASN A 320 8.84 -10.89 -17.07
C ASN A 320 7.56 -10.21 -16.54
N VAL A 321 7.31 -9.02 -17.06
CA VAL A 321 6.13 -8.20 -16.75
C VAL A 321 5.44 -7.81 -18.05
N SER A 322 4.14 -7.99 -18.09
CA SER A 322 3.29 -7.46 -19.16
C SER A 322 2.34 -6.41 -18.64
N LEU A 323 2.18 -5.34 -19.40
CA LEU A 323 1.27 -4.24 -19.09
C LEU A 323 0.15 -4.20 -20.13
N ILE A 324 -1.10 -4.20 -19.67
CA ILE A 324 -2.27 -4.09 -20.54
C ILE A 324 -3.15 -2.91 -20.12
N ALA A 325 -4.00 -2.45 -21.01
CA ALA A 325 -5.03 -1.48 -20.67
C ALA A 325 -5.95 -2.04 -19.57
N PRO A 326 -6.23 -1.26 -18.51
CA PRO A 326 -7.11 -1.71 -17.43
C PRO A 326 -8.53 -1.95 -17.93
N CYS A 327 -9.25 -2.84 -17.27
CA CYS A 327 -10.64 -3.18 -17.56
C CYS A 327 -10.88 -3.64 -19.02
N ASN A 328 -9.86 -4.21 -19.66
CA ASN A 328 -9.94 -4.69 -21.05
C ASN A 328 -9.84 -6.22 -21.11
N ILE A 329 -11.00 -6.86 -21.23
CA ILE A 329 -11.15 -8.33 -21.24
C ILE A 329 -10.36 -8.95 -22.40
N GLN A 330 -10.44 -8.38 -23.60
CA GLN A 330 -9.77 -8.93 -24.79
C GLN A 330 -8.25 -8.78 -24.70
N ALA A 331 -7.76 -7.65 -24.20
CA ALA A 331 -6.35 -7.45 -23.96
C ALA A 331 -5.81 -8.46 -22.94
N LEU A 332 -6.55 -8.69 -21.84
CA LEU A 332 -6.18 -9.66 -20.81
C LEU A 332 -6.14 -11.08 -21.39
N ARG A 333 -7.19 -11.48 -22.09
CA ARG A 333 -7.27 -12.80 -22.75
C ARG A 333 -6.11 -13.02 -23.72
N ASN A 334 -5.87 -12.06 -24.61
CA ASN A 334 -4.83 -12.18 -25.64
C ASN A 334 -3.43 -12.24 -25.01
N GLU A 335 -3.18 -11.43 -23.99
CA GLU A 335 -1.89 -11.42 -23.31
C GLU A 335 -1.59 -12.72 -22.56
N ILE A 336 -2.61 -13.30 -21.88
CA ILE A 336 -2.48 -14.62 -21.23
C ILE A 336 -2.10 -15.69 -22.25
N GLN A 337 -2.75 -15.72 -23.42
CA GLN A 337 -2.41 -16.67 -24.50
C GLN A 337 -0.99 -16.46 -25.01
N GLN A 338 -0.58 -15.21 -25.27
CA GLN A 338 0.76 -14.90 -25.75
C GLN A 338 1.83 -15.29 -24.74
N ILE A 339 1.61 -15.06 -23.43
CA ILE A 339 2.52 -15.49 -22.39
C ILE A 339 2.62 -17.02 -22.37
N GLN A 340 1.51 -17.72 -22.45
CA GLN A 340 1.47 -19.20 -22.48
C GLN A 340 2.23 -19.75 -23.70
N GLU A 341 1.99 -19.21 -24.88
CA GLU A 341 2.65 -19.62 -26.14
C GLU A 341 4.15 -19.33 -26.13
N SER A 342 4.57 -18.20 -25.55
CA SER A 342 5.99 -17.81 -25.49
C SER A 342 6.81 -18.64 -24.51
N GLY A 343 6.18 -19.31 -23.55
CA GLY A 343 6.86 -20.05 -22.49
C GLY A 343 7.68 -19.24 -21.50
N LYS A 344 7.66 -17.89 -21.58
CA LYS A 344 8.46 -17.01 -20.72
C LYS A 344 8.16 -17.17 -19.23
N TYR A 345 6.94 -17.57 -18.89
CA TYR A 345 6.52 -17.83 -17.50
C TYR A 345 7.22 -19.05 -16.87
N GLN A 346 7.81 -19.94 -17.67
CA GLN A 346 8.43 -21.20 -17.20
C GLN A 346 9.74 -20.99 -16.43
N GLN A 347 10.26 -19.78 -16.41
CA GLN A 347 11.46 -19.43 -15.67
C GLN A 347 11.21 -18.28 -14.72
N LEU A 348 11.67 -18.46 -13.46
CA LEU A 348 11.62 -17.37 -12.49
C LEU A 348 12.62 -16.27 -12.85
N CYS A 349 12.18 -15.03 -12.77
CA CYS A 349 13.03 -13.85 -12.98
C CYS A 349 13.79 -13.53 -11.68
N LEU A 350 15.01 -13.97 -11.55
CA LEU A 350 15.84 -13.69 -10.37
C LEU A 350 16.28 -12.23 -10.32
N GLU A 351 16.44 -11.58 -11.47
CA GLU A 351 16.77 -10.15 -11.57
C GLU A 351 15.72 -9.28 -10.88
N ASN A 352 14.45 -9.64 -10.98
CA ASN A 352 13.38 -8.95 -10.25
C ASN A 352 13.53 -9.10 -8.74
N ARG A 353 13.89 -10.29 -8.25
CA ARG A 353 14.18 -10.52 -6.82
C ARG A 353 15.33 -9.65 -6.33
N GLU A 354 16.44 -9.63 -7.06
CA GLU A 354 17.61 -8.82 -6.69
C GLU A 354 17.27 -7.32 -6.70
N LYS A 355 16.49 -6.86 -7.67
CA LYS A 355 16.05 -5.47 -7.71
C LYS A 355 15.11 -5.11 -6.54
N ILE A 356 14.16 -5.99 -6.20
CA ILE A 356 13.31 -5.80 -5.01
C ILE A 356 14.17 -5.72 -3.75
N LYS A 357 15.15 -6.63 -3.60
CA LYS A 357 16.08 -6.65 -2.47
C LYS A 357 16.88 -5.36 -2.35
N ALA A 358 17.37 -4.82 -3.46
CA ALA A 358 18.22 -3.64 -3.47
C ALA A 358 17.46 -2.31 -3.27
N GLU A 359 16.25 -2.20 -3.83
CA GLU A 359 15.57 -0.91 -3.97
C GLU A 359 14.23 -0.82 -3.22
N TYR A 360 13.58 -1.96 -2.93
CA TYR A 360 12.20 -2.01 -2.44
C TYR A 360 12.02 -2.81 -1.16
N LEU A 361 13.11 -3.16 -0.46
CA LEU A 361 12.99 -3.64 0.91
C LEU A 361 12.66 -2.45 1.82
N ARG A 362 11.51 -2.54 2.46
CA ARG A 362 10.97 -1.47 3.30
C ARG A 362 11.92 -1.14 4.45
N ASP A 363 12.48 -2.17 5.07
CA ASP A 363 13.40 -2.03 6.19
C ASP A 363 14.65 -1.21 5.78
N VAL A 364 15.26 -1.52 4.64
CA VAL A 364 16.43 -0.79 4.09
C VAL A 364 16.09 0.66 3.71
N THR A 365 14.91 0.88 3.13
CA THR A 365 14.51 2.24 2.73
C THR A 365 14.16 3.12 3.93
N VAL A 366 13.62 2.54 5.01
CA VAL A 366 13.39 3.25 6.28
C VAL A 366 14.71 3.59 6.97
N GLU A 367 15.73 2.72 6.92
CA GLU A 367 17.07 3.01 7.45
C GLU A 367 17.68 4.27 6.82
N LYS A 368 17.46 4.50 5.52
CA LYS A 368 17.91 5.76 4.87
C LYS A 368 17.25 6.99 5.50
N LEU A 369 15.98 6.91 5.88
CA LEU A 369 15.29 7.99 6.58
C LEU A 369 15.89 8.18 7.99
N ILE A 370 16.14 7.08 8.70
CA ILE A 370 16.70 7.10 10.07
C ILE A 370 18.10 7.72 10.08
N SER A 371 18.93 7.44 9.06
CA SER A 371 20.30 8.00 8.99
C SER A 371 20.35 9.52 8.80
N MET A 372 19.20 10.17 8.53
CA MET A 372 19.09 11.62 8.36
C MET A 372 18.58 12.33 9.62
N ILE A 373 18.31 11.61 10.71
CA ILE A 373 17.81 12.12 11.98
C ILE A 373 18.93 12.17 13.00
#